data_f14da59c1475608003d19ceecc444ef4
#
_entry.id   f14da59c1475608003d19ceecc444ef4
#
_cell.length_a   1.000
_cell.length_b   1.000
_cell.length_c   1.000
_cell.angle_alpha   90.00
_cell.angle_beta   90.00
_cell.angle_gamma   90.00
#
_symmetry.space_group_name_H-M   'P 1'
#
loop_
_entity.id
_entity.type
_entity.pdbx_description
1 polymer ?
#
loop_
_entity_poly.entity_id
_entity_poly.type
_entity_poly.pdbx_seq_one_letter_code
_entity_poly.pdbx_strand_id
1 'polypeptide(L)'
;MTLSEMWQIFITLFQDVLSIFYNKGTILIGMAVSFIFLITGGEDKMIVCLLIFMSIDYISGFIKSIIRAETNSKKGFQGFLKKILMLCIVVIAYRLDIILNLTNIQYNCRFVTISFYIANEGLSILELSLIHI
;
A
#
# COMPACT_ATOMS: atom_id res chain seq x y z
N MET A 1 17.51 -43.90 -11.37
CA MET A 1 16.64 -42.93 -10.74
C MET A 1 15.17 -43.30 -10.97
N THR A 2 14.44 -43.52 -9.90
CA THR A 2 13.02 -43.82 -10.00
C THR A 2 12.21 -42.53 -10.18
N LEU A 3 10.99 -42.65 -10.69
CA LEU A 3 10.09 -41.53 -10.89
C LEU A 3 9.76 -40.80 -9.57
N SER A 4 9.66 -41.54 -8.47
CA SER A 4 9.41 -41.00 -7.14
C SER A 4 10.57 -40.15 -6.63
N GLU A 5 11.81 -40.55 -6.91
CA GLU A 5 13.01 -39.78 -6.55
C GLU A 5 13.08 -38.46 -7.32
N MET A 6 12.76 -38.49 -8.62
CA MET A 6 12.70 -37.29 -9.45
C MET A 6 11.65 -36.32 -8.96
N TRP A 7 10.48 -36.83 -8.57
CA TRP A 7 9.39 -36.03 -8.04
C TRP A 7 9.77 -35.34 -6.73
N GLN A 8 10.44 -36.06 -5.83
CA GLN A 8 10.90 -35.50 -4.56
C GLN A 8 11.94 -34.41 -4.77
N ILE A 9 12.88 -34.60 -5.69
CA ILE A 9 13.88 -33.59 -6.04
C ILE A 9 13.20 -32.32 -6.57
N PHE A 10 12.21 -32.48 -7.45
CA PHE A 10 11.44 -31.37 -8.00
C PHE A 10 10.72 -30.59 -6.90
N ILE A 11 10.02 -31.27 -5.98
CA ILE A 11 9.32 -30.65 -4.87
C ILE A 11 10.28 -29.89 -3.97
N THR A 12 11.45 -30.47 -3.64
CA THR A 12 12.46 -29.84 -2.80
C THR A 12 12.99 -28.57 -3.45
N LEU A 13 13.31 -28.62 -4.74
CA LEU A 13 13.78 -27.42 -5.47
C LEU A 13 12.71 -26.34 -5.52
N PHE A 14 11.46 -26.72 -5.75
CA PHE A 14 10.36 -25.75 -5.79
C PHE A 14 10.16 -25.07 -4.45
N GLN A 15 10.23 -25.83 -3.35
CA GLN A 15 10.13 -25.28 -2.00
C GLN A 15 11.30 -24.36 -1.68
N ASP A 16 12.50 -24.69 -2.08
CA ASP A 16 13.68 -23.84 -1.87
C ASP A 16 13.55 -22.51 -2.62
N VAL A 17 13.11 -22.55 -3.88
CA VAL A 17 12.88 -21.34 -4.68
C VAL A 17 11.81 -20.48 -4.05
N LEU A 18 10.68 -21.06 -3.62
CA LEU A 18 9.60 -20.32 -2.95
C LEU A 18 10.08 -19.69 -1.64
N SER A 19 10.88 -20.41 -0.84
CA SER A 19 11.36 -19.87 0.44
C SER A 19 12.30 -18.70 0.23
N ILE A 20 13.21 -18.78 -0.76
CA ILE A 20 14.12 -17.68 -1.11
C ILE A 20 13.32 -16.46 -1.58
N PHE A 21 12.35 -16.68 -2.46
CA PHE A 21 11.49 -15.60 -2.97
C PHE A 21 10.67 -14.96 -1.86
N TYR A 22 10.10 -15.79 -0.98
CA TYR A 22 9.32 -15.32 0.17
C TYR A 22 10.18 -14.47 1.10
N ASN A 23 11.37 -14.94 1.46
CA ASN A 23 12.27 -14.22 2.38
C ASN A 23 12.73 -12.89 1.81
N LYS A 24 13.17 -12.86 0.55
CA LYS A 24 13.61 -11.62 -0.12
C LYS A 24 12.45 -10.65 -0.34
N GLY A 25 11.31 -11.14 -0.78
CA GLY A 25 10.12 -10.32 -1.00
C GLY A 25 9.61 -9.73 0.32
N THR A 26 9.58 -10.51 1.38
CA THR A 26 9.16 -10.06 2.72
C THR A 26 10.10 -8.97 3.25
N ILE A 27 11.41 -9.14 3.08
CA ILE A 27 12.40 -8.15 3.50
C ILE A 27 12.21 -6.83 2.72
N LEU A 28 12.01 -6.89 1.41
CA LEU A 28 11.78 -5.70 0.58
C LEU A 28 10.51 -4.97 0.99
N ILE A 29 9.41 -5.68 1.18
CA ILE A 29 8.14 -5.12 1.62
C ILE A 29 8.29 -4.50 3.00
N GLY A 30 8.95 -5.19 3.93
CA GLY A 30 9.19 -4.69 5.28
C GLY A 30 10.01 -3.40 5.28
N MET A 31 11.04 -3.32 4.44
CA MET A 31 11.86 -2.12 4.29
C MET A 31 11.05 -0.96 3.72
N ALA A 32 10.22 -1.21 2.70
CA ALA A 32 9.38 -0.19 2.09
C ALA A 32 8.36 0.36 3.08
N VAL A 33 7.68 -0.52 3.84
CA VAL A 33 6.70 -0.13 4.85
C VAL A 33 7.36 0.65 5.97
N SER A 34 8.53 0.20 6.45
CA SER A 34 9.30 0.89 7.50
C SER A 34 9.74 2.27 7.03
N PHE A 35 10.15 2.41 5.79
CA PHE A 35 10.52 3.70 5.20
C PHE A 35 9.32 4.64 5.16
N ILE A 36 8.16 4.16 4.74
CA ILE A 36 6.92 4.95 4.70
C ILE A 36 6.57 5.43 6.12
N PHE A 37 6.62 4.57 7.13
CA PHE A 37 6.36 4.96 8.51
C PHE A 37 7.35 6.00 9.00
N LEU A 38 8.63 5.87 8.65
CA LEU A 38 9.65 6.81 9.06
C LEU A 38 9.38 8.22 8.50
N ILE A 39 9.06 8.33 7.22
CA ILE A 39 8.86 9.63 6.58
C ILE A 39 7.50 10.26 6.89
N THR A 40 6.48 9.45 7.23
CA THR A 40 5.12 9.95 7.51
C THR A 40 4.89 10.24 9.00
N GLY A 41 5.88 10.06 9.84
CA GLY A 41 5.80 10.42 11.25
C GLY A 41 5.63 9.27 12.22
N GLY A 42 5.93 8.06 11.79
CA GLY A 42 5.92 6.88 12.65
C GLY A 42 4.69 6.00 12.49
N GLU A 43 4.73 4.87 13.16
CA GLU A 43 3.68 3.86 13.14
C GLU A 43 2.51 4.33 14.00
N ASP A 44 1.43 4.71 13.35
CA ASP A 44 0.22 5.20 13.97
C ASP A 44 -0.98 4.45 13.40
N LYS A 45 -2.03 4.26 14.18
CA LYS A 45 -3.26 3.60 13.72
C LYS A 45 -3.85 4.28 12.50
N MET A 46 -3.76 5.59 12.41
CA MET A 46 -4.29 6.35 11.29
C MET A 46 -3.55 6.07 9.99
N ILE A 47 -2.21 6.06 10.02
CA ILE A 47 -1.43 5.79 8.81
C ILE A 47 -1.60 4.34 8.36
N VAL A 48 -1.69 3.40 9.28
CA VAL A 48 -1.97 2.00 8.97
C VAL A 48 -3.34 1.86 8.31
N CYS A 49 -4.35 2.52 8.84
CA CYS A 49 -5.70 2.53 8.28
C CYS A 49 -5.71 3.10 6.86
N LEU A 50 -5.00 4.21 6.63
CA LEU A 50 -4.86 4.83 5.32
C LEU A 50 -4.19 3.88 4.32
N LEU A 51 -3.12 3.22 4.71
CA LEU A 51 -2.40 2.28 3.85
C LEU A 51 -3.28 1.08 3.49
N ILE A 52 -4.06 0.57 4.45
CA ILE A 52 -4.99 -0.54 4.20
C ILE A 52 -6.07 -0.10 3.21
N PHE A 53 -6.66 1.07 3.39
CA PHE A 53 -7.70 1.59 2.49
C PHE A 53 -7.15 1.83 1.09
N MET A 54 -5.95 2.38 0.98
CA MET A 54 -5.28 2.56 -0.31
C MET A 54 -5.06 1.22 -1.03
N SER A 55 -4.63 0.20 -0.29
CA SER A 55 -4.41 -1.14 -0.84
C SER A 55 -5.70 -1.76 -1.35
N ILE A 56 -6.79 -1.68 -0.56
CA ILE A 56 -8.09 -2.21 -0.94
C ILE A 56 -8.63 -1.49 -2.17
N ASP A 57 -8.53 -0.17 -2.21
CA ASP A 57 -8.98 0.63 -3.35
C ASP A 57 -8.22 0.26 -4.62
N TYR A 58 -6.90 0.13 -4.53
CA TYR A 58 -6.06 -0.24 -5.68
C TYR A 58 -6.40 -1.64 -6.18
N ILE A 59 -6.52 -2.62 -5.28
CA ILE A 59 -6.86 -4.00 -5.63
C ILE A 59 -8.26 -4.07 -6.25
N SER A 60 -9.23 -3.37 -5.68
CA SER A 60 -10.59 -3.32 -6.20
C SER A 60 -10.64 -2.72 -7.61
N GLY A 61 -9.90 -1.65 -7.85
CA GLY A 61 -9.78 -1.02 -9.16
C GLY A 61 -9.11 -1.95 -10.17
N PHE A 62 -8.11 -2.70 -9.75
CA PHE A 62 -7.42 -3.67 -10.59
C PHE A 62 -8.36 -4.81 -10.99
N ILE A 63 -9.13 -5.36 -10.05
CA ILE A 63 -10.12 -6.40 -10.31
C ILE A 63 -11.18 -5.89 -11.29
N LYS A 64 -11.68 -4.68 -11.10
CA LYS A 64 -12.63 -4.04 -12.01
C LYS A 64 -12.07 -3.94 -13.44
N SER A 65 -10.81 -3.58 -13.59
CA SER A 65 -10.13 -3.50 -14.89
C SER A 65 -10.05 -4.87 -15.56
N ILE A 66 -9.77 -5.94 -14.82
CA ILE A 66 -9.74 -7.30 -15.35
C ILE A 66 -11.12 -7.72 -15.84
N ILE A 67 -12.16 -7.49 -15.06
CA ILE A 67 -13.54 -7.87 -15.40
C ILE A 67 -14.02 -7.15 -16.67
N ARG A 68 -13.65 -5.88 -16.83
CA ARG A 68 -14.01 -5.10 -18.02
C ARG A 68 -13.07 -5.31 -19.20
N ALA A 69 -12.03 -6.14 -19.05
CA ALA A 69 -11.00 -6.39 -20.05
C ALA A 69 -10.30 -5.09 -20.53
N GLU A 70 -10.24 -4.08 -19.65
CA GLU A 70 -9.60 -2.79 -19.91
C GLU A 70 -8.27 -2.68 -19.19
N THR A 71 -7.58 -3.80 -18.97
CA THR A 71 -6.28 -3.79 -18.29
C THR A 71 -5.27 -3.03 -19.11
N ASN A 72 -4.85 -1.88 -18.59
CA ASN A 72 -3.84 -1.04 -19.19
C ASN A 72 -2.80 -0.71 -18.10
N SER A 73 -1.55 -1.03 -18.37
CA SER A 73 -0.44 -0.73 -17.45
C SER A 73 -0.31 0.77 -17.19
N LYS A 74 -0.65 1.61 -18.15
CA LYS A 74 -0.62 3.06 -18.03
C LYS A 74 -1.62 3.56 -16.98
N LYS A 75 -2.85 3.04 -16.97
CA LYS A 75 -3.86 3.40 -15.97
C LYS A 75 -3.45 2.93 -14.57
N GLY A 76 -2.89 1.73 -14.46
CA GLY A 76 -2.39 1.22 -13.18
C GLY A 76 -1.26 2.07 -12.63
N PHE A 77 -0.34 2.49 -13.48
CA PHE A 77 0.77 3.36 -13.10
C PHE A 77 0.28 4.74 -12.65
N GLN A 78 -0.70 5.32 -13.34
CA GLN A 78 -1.29 6.60 -12.95
C GLN A 78 -1.97 6.51 -11.58
N GLY A 79 -2.69 5.43 -11.29
CA GLY A 79 -3.28 5.19 -9.98
C GLY A 79 -2.24 5.07 -8.89
N PHE A 80 -1.15 4.37 -9.17
CA PHE A 80 -0.02 4.24 -8.24
C PHE A 80 0.63 5.58 -7.95
N LEU A 81 0.85 6.41 -8.99
CA LEU A 81 1.41 7.77 -8.82
C LEU A 81 0.53 8.66 -7.95
N LYS A 82 -0.80 8.59 -8.11
CA LYS A 82 -1.74 9.32 -7.24
C LYS A 82 -1.57 8.93 -5.78
N LYS A 83 -1.43 7.64 -5.50
CA LYS A 83 -1.21 7.14 -4.13
C LYS A 83 0.11 7.65 -3.55
N ILE A 84 1.17 7.66 -4.35
CA ILE A 84 2.46 8.20 -3.93
C ILE A 84 2.36 9.69 -3.62
N LEU A 85 1.65 10.46 -4.45
CA LEU A 85 1.42 11.89 -4.21
C LEU A 85 0.66 12.13 -2.91
N MET A 86 -0.35 11.32 -2.61
CA MET A 86 -1.06 11.39 -1.33
C MET A 86 -0.13 11.19 -0.14
N LEU A 87 0.75 10.19 -0.22
CA LEU A 87 1.74 9.94 0.83
C LEU A 87 2.73 11.10 0.95
N CYS A 88 3.14 11.71 -0.16
CA CYS A 88 4.00 12.88 -0.16
C CYS A 88 3.35 14.06 0.57
N ILE A 89 2.06 14.27 0.37
CA ILE A 89 1.33 15.35 1.07
C ILE A 89 1.26 15.06 2.57
N VAL A 90 1.08 13.80 2.97
CA VAL A 90 1.13 13.40 4.38
C VAL A 90 2.52 13.71 4.98
N VAL A 91 3.60 13.44 4.24
CA VAL A 91 4.96 13.76 4.68
C VAL A 91 5.12 15.28 4.89
N ILE A 92 4.63 16.07 3.95
CA ILE A 92 4.67 17.53 4.04
C ILE A 92 3.89 18.00 5.27
N ALA A 93 2.69 17.47 5.50
CA ALA A 93 1.88 17.80 6.67
C ALA A 93 2.60 17.46 7.98
N TYR A 94 3.28 16.31 8.03
CA TYR A 94 4.07 15.92 9.20
C TYR A 94 5.22 16.90 9.46
N ARG A 95 5.93 17.32 8.42
CA ARG A 95 7.02 18.28 8.53
C ARG A 95 6.52 19.65 8.99
N LEU A 96 5.37 20.07 8.48
CA LEU A 96 4.73 21.32 8.91
C LEU A 96 4.35 21.25 10.39
N ASP A 97 3.83 20.12 10.87
CA ASP A 97 3.50 19.95 12.30
C ASP A 97 4.74 20.12 13.18
N ILE A 98 5.88 19.56 12.78
CA ILE A 98 7.14 19.70 13.52
C ILE A 98 7.54 21.18 13.59
N ILE A 99 7.50 21.89 12.47
CA ILE A 99 7.90 23.29 12.39
C ILE A 99 6.96 24.18 13.23
N LEU A 100 5.65 23.96 13.13
CA LEU A 100 4.64 24.76 13.81
C LEU A 100 4.62 24.48 15.31
N ASN A 101 4.89 23.26 15.74
CA ASN A 101 4.96 22.91 17.17
C ASN A 101 6.14 23.56 17.87
N LEU A 102 7.19 23.97 17.13
CA LEU A 102 8.30 24.75 17.70
C LEU A 102 7.89 26.15 18.13
N THR A 103 6.73 26.65 17.64
CA THR A 103 6.21 27.98 17.97
C THR A 103 5.17 27.96 19.11
N ASN A 104 5.09 26.90 19.90
CA ASN A 104 4.14 26.68 21.01
C ASN A 104 2.67 26.62 20.60
N ILE A 105 2.37 26.46 19.32
CA ILE A 105 1.01 26.25 18.84
C ILE A 105 0.88 24.78 18.41
N GLN A 106 -0.11 24.07 18.98
CA GLN A 106 -0.34 22.67 18.63
C GLN A 106 -1.16 22.58 17.35
N TYR A 107 -0.51 22.18 16.27
CA TYR A 107 -1.16 21.91 14.99
C TYR A 107 -1.13 20.41 14.69
N ASN A 108 -2.22 19.88 14.18
CA ASN A 108 -2.34 18.49 13.77
C ASN A 108 -2.68 18.39 12.27
N CYS A 109 -1.86 19.03 11.43
CA CYS A 109 -2.05 18.98 9.97
C CYS A 109 -1.97 17.54 9.45
N ARG A 110 -1.08 16.72 10.02
CA ARG A 110 -0.95 15.31 9.68
C ARG A 110 -2.26 14.57 9.96
N PHE A 111 -2.86 14.78 11.12
CA PHE A 111 -4.12 14.15 11.50
C PHE A 111 -5.24 14.52 10.53
N VAL A 112 -5.40 15.80 10.22
CA VAL A 112 -6.44 16.30 9.31
C VAL A 112 -6.23 15.74 7.90
N THR A 113 -5.00 15.74 7.41
CA THR A 113 -4.67 15.25 6.07
C THR A 113 -4.95 13.75 5.94
N ILE A 114 -4.50 12.95 6.91
CA ILE A 114 -4.73 11.51 6.90
C ILE A 114 -6.22 11.20 7.00
N SER A 115 -6.95 11.90 7.87
CA SER A 115 -8.40 11.71 8.01
C SER A 115 -9.14 12.02 6.71
N PHE A 116 -8.76 13.09 6.03
CA PHE A 116 -9.33 13.46 4.74
C PHE A 116 -9.10 12.37 3.69
N TYR A 117 -7.88 11.84 3.62
CA TYR A 117 -7.57 10.78 2.65
C TYR A 117 -8.24 9.46 2.99
N ILE A 118 -8.36 9.11 4.28
CA ILE A 118 -9.10 7.91 4.71
C ILE A 118 -10.56 8.01 4.25
N ALA A 119 -11.20 9.16 4.46
CA ALA A 119 -12.57 9.39 4.02
C ALA A 119 -12.69 9.29 2.50
N ASN A 120 -11.78 9.90 1.77
CA ASN A 120 -11.76 9.87 0.30
C ASN A 120 -11.59 8.44 -0.24
N GLU A 121 -10.66 7.68 0.31
CA GLU A 121 -10.43 6.29 -0.09
C GLU A 121 -11.62 5.40 0.29
N GLY A 122 -12.22 5.62 1.46
CA GLY A 122 -13.42 4.91 1.88
C GLY A 122 -14.60 5.15 0.95
N LEU A 123 -14.80 6.39 0.51
CA LEU A 123 -15.82 6.72 -0.48
C LEU A 123 -15.58 6.05 -1.82
N SER A 124 -14.33 6.01 -2.27
CA SER A 124 -13.97 5.32 -3.51
C SER A 124 -14.26 3.82 -3.44
N ILE A 125 -13.97 3.18 -2.32
CA ILE A 125 -14.26 1.76 -2.09
C ILE A 125 -15.78 1.52 -2.11
N LEU A 126 -16.55 2.38 -1.46
CA LEU A 126 -18.01 2.28 -1.45
C LEU A 126 -18.61 2.46 -2.85
N GLU A 127 -18.13 3.42 -3.61
CA GLU A 127 -18.57 3.61 -5.00
C GLU A 127 -18.30 2.37 -5.85
N LEU A 128 -17.12 1.77 -5.73
CA LEU A 128 -16.79 0.53 -6.44
C LEU A 128 -17.70 -0.61 -6.02
N SER A 129 -18.02 -0.73 -4.73
CA SER A 129 -18.92 -1.76 -4.22
C SER A 129 -20.34 -1.59 -4.74
N LEU A 130 -20.85 -0.34 -4.78
CA LEU A 130 -22.21 -0.06 -5.25
C LEU A 130 -22.37 -0.28 -6.76
N ILE A 131 -21.34 0.00 -7.54
CA ILE A 131 -21.37 -0.21 -9.00
C ILE A 131 -21.46 -1.70 -9.33
N HIS A 132 -20.90 -2.58 -8.49
CA HIS A 132 -20.90 -4.02 -8.70
C HIS A 132 -22.13 -4.75 -8.12
N ILE A 133 -22.98 -4.05 -7.40
CA ILE A 133 -24.26 -4.58 -6.92
C ILE A 133 -25.36 -4.27 -7.94
#